data_ac2c7f3080d0b9c873e094473df23b89
#
_entry.id   ac2c7f3080d0b9c873e094473df23b89
#
_cell.length_a   1.000
_cell.length_b   1.000
_cell.length_c   1.000
_cell.angle_alpha   90.00
_cell.angle_beta   90.00
_cell.angle_gamma   90.00
#
_symmetry.space_group_name_H-M   'P 1'
#
loop_
_entity.id
_entity.type
_entity.pdbx_description
1 polymer ?
#
loop_
_entity_poly.entity_id
_entity_poly.type
_entity_poly.pdbx_seq_one_letter_code
_entity_poly.pdbx_strand_id
1 'polypeptide(L)'
;MSERKKVLIVDDLEVNRAILAQIFMEDYDIIEAEDGIKAIEMIEEYGNSIIVVLLDVIMPNLDGFGVMDYMKANGYEGNIPVILITADNSAQTEERGYESKVSDIITKPFKVSVVKRRVQNVIDLYEYQKNLELTVEEQMEALEKQYYDLSVKNQELVEYEECITEALSNMLEFRSNDDGGHIKRIKNYTYVLLKCIMKEYPEEGITYENMELIVKASAMHDIGKIAISDSIVLKPGKLTEDEFEIMKTHTILGCDTIEGFSFIKNKEFYNYIYDICRHHHERIDGSGYPDGLKGDEISIAAQVVSIADVYDALVSKRCYKSAYAHDDAVRMILSGECGVFSEKLLHCFELCGNEIKEIFMAFSKLK
;
A
#
# COMPACT_ATOMS: atom_id res chain seq x y z
N MET A 1 10.77 -31.36 32.55
CA MET A 1 12.07 -31.91 32.12
C MET A 1 11.95 -32.09 30.63
N SER A 2 12.81 -31.47 29.82
CA SER A 2 12.84 -31.71 28.37
C SER A 2 13.10 -33.18 28.11
N GLU A 3 12.27 -33.81 27.33
CA GLU A 3 12.45 -35.21 26.93
C GLU A 3 13.78 -35.30 26.16
N ARG A 4 14.61 -36.26 26.48
CA ARG A 4 15.91 -36.43 25.83
C ARG A 4 15.68 -36.83 24.36
N LYS A 5 16.37 -36.18 23.43
CA LYS A 5 16.30 -36.51 21.98
C LYS A 5 16.82 -37.90 21.72
N LYS A 6 16.26 -38.55 20.71
CA LYS A 6 16.50 -39.96 20.43
C LYS A 6 17.34 -40.17 19.16
N VAL A 7 18.29 -41.06 19.20
CA VAL A 7 19.02 -41.55 18.02
C VAL A 7 18.53 -42.95 17.69
N LEU A 8 17.98 -43.14 16.50
CA LEU A 8 17.56 -44.46 16.01
C LEU A 8 18.72 -45.11 15.27
N ILE A 9 19.13 -46.29 15.71
CA ILE A 9 20.21 -47.09 15.14
C ILE A 9 19.60 -48.35 14.52
N VAL A 10 19.75 -48.49 13.21
CA VAL A 10 19.18 -49.61 12.44
C VAL A 10 20.32 -50.37 11.76
N ASP A 11 20.55 -51.59 12.18
CA ASP A 11 21.59 -52.47 11.64
C ASP A 11 21.22 -53.94 12.03
N ASP A 12 21.38 -54.91 11.16
CA ASP A 12 21.04 -56.32 11.43
C ASP A 12 21.99 -56.98 12.42
N LEU A 13 23.24 -56.49 12.51
CA LEU A 13 24.25 -57.01 13.39
C LEU A 13 24.23 -56.34 14.76
N GLU A 14 23.93 -57.06 15.83
CA GLU A 14 23.90 -56.56 17.21
C GLU A 14 25.21 -55.88 17.62
N VAL A 15 26.35 -56.38 17.15
CA VAL A 15 27.68 -55.79 17.44
C VAL A 15 27.79 -54.36 16.87
N ASN A 16 27.29 -54.12 15.68
CA ASN A 16 27.29 -52.78 15.06
C ASN A 16 26.39 -51.82 15.84
N ARG A 17 25.17 -52.25 16.20
CA ARG A 17 24.25 -51.45 17.01
C ARG A 17 24.89 -51.08 18.36
N ALA A 18 25.51 -52.07 19.07
CA ALA A 18 26.15 -51.82 20.35
C ALA A 18 27.34 -50.84 20.24
N ILE A 19 28.15 -50.90 19.17
CA ILE A 19 29.25 -49.95 18.93
C ILE A 19 28.67 -48.52 18.71
N LEU A 20 27.65 -48.36 17.87
CA LEU A 20 27.02 -47.09 17.59
C LEU A 20 26.29 -46.53 18.82
N ALA A 21 25.58 -47.40 19.57
CA ALA A 21 24.93 -46.99 20.81
C ALA A 21 25.93 -46.45 21.84
N GLN A 22 27.10 -47.09 22.00
CA GLN A 22 28.13 -46.61 22.91
C GLN A 22 28.68 -45.22 22.56
N ILE A 23 28.66 -44.83 21.27
CA ILE A 23 29.12 -43.50 20.83
C ILE A 23 28.19 -42.40 21.30
N PHE A 24 26.87 -42.66 21.35
CA PHE A 24 25.85 -41.62 21.51
C PHE A 24 25.06 -41.70 22.83
N MET A 25 25.11 -42.80 23.58
CA MET A 25 24.32 -43.01 24.81
C MET A 25 24.55 -41.99 25.92
N GLU A 26 25.68 -41.29 25.93
CA GLU A 26 25.95 -40.23 26.91
C GLU A 26 25.12 -38.97 26.63
N ASP A 27 24.91 -38.67 25.34
CA ASP A 27 24.29 -37.40 24.91
C ASP A 27 22.80 -37.59 24.55
N TYR A 28 22.39 -38.79 24.07
CA TYR A 28 21.06 -39.08 23.54
C TYR A 28 20.45 -40.36 24.10
N ASP A 29 19.13 -40.50 24.03
CA ASP A 29 18.46 -41.78 24.24
C ASP A 29 18.56 -42.61 22.97
N ILE A 30 18.97 -43.88 23.11
CA ILE A 30 19.19 -44.78 21.99
C ILE A 30 17.97 -45.66 21.78
N ILE A 31 17.53 -45.75 20.53
CA ILE A 31 16.52 -46.69 20.07
C ILE A 31 17.21 -47.61 19.04
N GLU A 32 17.01 -48.89 19.15
CA GLU A 32 17.63 -49.89 18.25
C GLU A 32 16.55 -50.61 17.44
N ALA A 33 16.85 -50.88 16.16
CA ALA A 33 16.06 -51.72 15.29
C ALA A 33 16.98 -52.70 14.57
N GLU A 34 16.55 -53.95 14.46
CA GLU A 34 17.34 -55.03 13.86
C GLU A 34 17.08 -55.23 12.35
N ASP A 35 16.04 -54.57 11.83
CA ASP A 35 15.72 -54.54 10.40
C ASP A 35 14.88 -53.32 10.03
N GLY A 36 14.57 -53.15 8.74
CA GLY A 36 13.81 -52.02 8.24
C GLY A 36 12.35 -52.00 8.70
N ILE A 37 11.73 -53.18 8.95
CA ILE A 37 10.34 -53.22 9.45
C ILE A 37 10.30 -52.68 10.86
N LYS A 38 11.22 -53.10 11.72
CA LYS A 38 11.31 -52.59 13.09
C LYS A 38 11.68 -51.13 13.13
N ALA A 39 12.52 -50.65 12.19
CA ALA A 39 12.83 -49.24 12.06
C ALA A 39 11.59 -48.40 11.77
N ILE A 40 10.71 -48.86 10.90
CA ILE A 40 9.43 -48.18 10.59
C ILE A 40 8.55 -48.08 11.84
N GLU A 41 8.39 -49.18 12.60
CA GLU A 41 7.63 -49.19 13.86
C GLU A 41 8.18 -48.12 14.84
N MET A 42 9.51 -48.02 14.97
CA MET A 42 10.15 -47.01 15.83
C MET A 42 9.94 -45.57 15.32
N ILE A 43 9.98 -45.38 14.00
CA ILE A 43 9.70 -44.04 13.39
C ILE A 43 8.25 -43.64 13.63
N GLU A 44 7.31 -44.57 13.52
CA GLU A 44 5.89 -44.28 13.81
C GLU A 44 5.65 -43.99 15.29
N GLU A 45 6.30 -44.72 16.20
CA GLU A 45 6.13 -44.58 17.65
C GLU A 45 6.75 -43.29 18.18
N TYR A 46 7.97 -42.94 17.75
CA TYR A 46 8.75 -41.84 18.32
C TYR A 46 8.76 -40.56 17.45
N GLY A 47 8.51 -40.69 16.15
CA GLY A 47 8.33 -39.54 15.24
C GLY A 47 9.34 -38.41 15.41
N ASN A 48 8.85 -37.21 15.68
CA ASN A 48 9.69 -36.01 15.82
C ASN A 48 10.63 -36.00 17.04
N SER A 49 10.57 -36.97 17.93
CA SER A 49 11.57 -37.12 19.01
C SER A 49 12.87 -37.77 18.54
N ILE A 50 12.88 -38.39 17.35
CA ILE A 50 14.08 -38.91 16.70
C ILE A 50 14.82 -37.73 16.04
N ILE A 51 16.09 -37.52 16.45
CA ILE A 51 16.92 -36.43 15.94
C ILE A 51 17.77 -36.85 14.73
N VAL A 52 18.09 -38.13 14.61
CA VAL A 52 18.81 -38.72 13.49
C VAL A 52 18.56 -40.22 13.43
N VAL A 53 18.52 -40.76 12.22
CA VAL A 53 18.48 -42.20 11.95
C VAL A 53 19.84 -42.61 11.38
N LEU A 54 20.51 -43.58 12.02
CA LEU A 54 21.68 -44.24 11.51
C LEU A 54 21.21 -45.56 10.90
N LEU A 55 21.24 -45.68 9.58
CA LEU A 55 20.55 -46.74 8.84
C LEU A 55 21.52 -47.59 8.02
N ASP A 56 21.61 -48.86 8.30
CA ASP A 56 22.32 -49.76 7.41
C ASP A 56 21.52 -49.96 6.12
N VAL A 57 22.23 -50.04 5.01
CA VAL A 57 21.64 -50.27 3.69
C VAL A 57 21.22 -51.73 3.50
N ILE A 58 22.07 -52.68 3.92
CA ILE A 58 21.86 -54.11 3.65
C ILE A 58 21.35 -54.81 4.90
N MET A 59 20.07 -55.12 4.92
CA MET A 59 19.39 -55.77 6.05
C MET A 59 18.38 -56.78 5.55
N PRO A 60 18.04 -57.82 6.36
CA PRO A 60 16.98 -58.78 6.02
C PRO A 60 15.58 -58.06 6.07
N ASN A 61 14.60 -58.74 5.49
CA ASN A 61 13.18 -58.34 5.42
C ASN A 61 12.92 -57.04 4.65
N LEU A 62 13.43 -55.89 5.11
CA LEU A 62 13.32 -54.60 4.44
C LEU A 62 14.71 -53.92 4.52
N ASP A 63 15.27 -53.55 3.36
CA ASP A 63 16.54 -52.84 3.26
C ASP A 63 16.44 -51.37 3.66
N GLY A 64 17.58 -50.68 3.82
CA GLY A 64 17.61 -49.28 4.22
C GLY A 64 16.93 -48.36 3.23
N PHE A 65 16.98 -48.68 1.95
CA PHE A 65 16.25 -47.85 0.95
C PHE A 65 14.74 -48.01 1.04
N GLY A 66 14.25 -49.21 1.37
CA GLY A 66 12.84 -49.44 1.65
C GLY A 66 12.33 -48.63 2.85
N VAL A 67 13.15 -48.46 3.89
CA VAL A 67 12.83 -47.55 5.01
C VAL A 67 12.74 -46.09 4.54
N MET A 68 13.66 -45.66 3.68
CA MET A 68 13.67 -44.31 3.15
C MET A 68 12.46 -44.03 2.23
N ASP A 69 12.10 -45.02 1.39
CA ASP A 69 10.89 -44.90 0.55
C ASP A 69 9.64 -44.79 1.41
N TYR A 70 9.58 -45.53 2.53
CA TYR A 70 8.50 -45.38 3.50
C TYR A 70 8.47 -43.98 4.15
N MET A 71 9.63 -43.48 4.60
CA MET A 71 9.77 -42.17 5.22
C MET A 71 9.30 -41.05 4.25
N LYS A 72 9.65 -41.17 2.97
CA LYS A 72 9.22 -40.22 1.92
C LYS A 72 7.72 -40.29 1.71
N ALA A 73 7.14 -41.48 1.59
CA ALA A 73 5.72 -41.66 1.35
C ALA A 73 4.82 -41.12 2.51
N ASN A 74 5.37 -41.12 3.74
CA ASN A 74 4.64 -40.74 4.95
C ASN A 74 5.06 -39.38 5.54
N GLY A 75 5.81 -38.54 4.78
CA GLY A 75 6.13 -37.18 5.17
C GLY A 75 7.20 -36.99 6.24
N TYR A 76 8.02 -38.05 6.48
CA TYR A 76 9.18 -37.97 7.38
C TYR A 76 10.44 -37.47 6.66
N GLU A 77 10.46 -37.52 5.31
CA GLU A 77 11.58 -36.97 4.51
C GLU A 77 11.72 -35.45 4.80
N GLY A 78 12.94 -35.02 5.13
CA GLY A 78 13.22 -33.65 5.52
C GLY A 78 12.86 -33.28 6.97
N ASN A 79 12.11 -34.14 7.68
CA ASN A 79 11.76 -33.95 9.09
C ASN A 79 12.70 -34.73 10.04
N ILE A 80 13.30 -35.80 9.60
CA ILE A 80 14.25 -36.61 10.35
C ILE A 80 15.46 -36.87 9.45
N PRO A 81 16.65 -36.37 9.80
CA PRO A 81 17.86 -36.61 9.02
C PRO A 81 18.27 -38.11 9.08
N VAL A 82 18.64 -38.63 7.92
CA VAL A 82 19.10 -40.04 7.79
C VAL A 82 20.56 -40.06 7.37
N ILE A 83 21.37 -40.86 8.07
CA ILE A 83 22.73 -41.14 7.71
C ILE A 83 22.81 -42.63 7.35
N LEU A 84 23.15 -42.92 6.09
CA LEU A 84 23.37 -44.32 5.67
C LEU A 84 24.71 -44.82 6.17
N ILE A 85 24.73 -46.07 6.67
CA ILE A 85 25.94 -46.77 7.09
C ILE A 85 26.05 -48.03 6.22
N THR A 86 27.02 -48.09 5.33
CA THR A 86 27.11 -49.19 4.35
C THR A 86 28.50 -49.80 4.24
N ALA A 87 28.56 -51.10 3.98
CA ALA A 87 29.79 -51.80 3.58
C ALA A 87 30.03 -51.73 2.05
N ASP A 88 29.02 -51.34 1.29
CA ASP A 88 29.08 -51.22 -0.17
C ASP A 88 29.52 -49.81 -0.59
N ASN A 89 30.73 -49.77 -1.20
CA ASN A 89 31.31 -48.53 -1.75
C ASN A 89 31.03 -48.40 -3.27
N SER A 90 30.00 -49.06 -3.80
CA SER A 90 29.68 -48.96 -5.20
C SER A 90 29.12 -47.57 -5.53
N ALA A 91 29.46 -47.05 -6.72
CA ALA A 91 28.94 -45.80 -7.21
C ALA A 91 27.38 -45.78 -7.28
N GLN A 92 26.79 -46.95 -7.47
CA GLN A 92 25.31 -47.10 -7.51
C GLN A 92 24.67 -46.87 -6.14
N THR A 93 25.29 -47.35 -5.05
CA THR A 93 24.78 -47.11 -3.68
C THR A 93 24.94 -45.67 -3.27
N GLU A 94 26.05 -45.02 -3.65
CA GLU A 94 26.20 -43.56 -3.43
C GLU A 94 25.18 -42.74 -4.22
N GLU A 95 25.00 -43.01 -5.53
CA GLU A 95 24.06 -42.30 -6.40
C GLU A 95 22.63 -42.44 -5.89
N ARG A 96 22.22 -43.68 -5.52
CA ARG A 96 20.89 -43.93 -4.95
C ARG A 96 20.69 -43.23 -3.59
N GLY A 97 21.73 -43.18 -2.76
CA GLY A 97 21.70 -42.43 -1.50
C GLY A 97 21.46 -40.92 -1.73
N TYR A 98 22.16 -40.30 -2.69
CA TYR A 98 21.95 -38.90 -3.04
C TYR A 98 20.55 -38.62 -3.63
N GLU A 99 20.04 -39.50 -4.50
CA GLU A 99 18.68 -39.41 -5.04
C GLU A 99 17.61 -39.50 -3.94
N SER A 100 17.87 -40.27 -2.90
CA SER A 100 16.99 -40.42 -1.73
C SER A 100 17.18 -39.33 -0.68
N LYS A 101 17.96 -38.28 -0.97
CA LYS A 101 18.20 -37.11 -0.09
C LYS A 101 18.71 -37.48 1.31
N VAL A 102 19.58 -38.44 1.43
CA VAL A 102 20.23 -38.73 2.72
C VAL A 102 21.11 -37.55 3.15
N SER A 103 21.22 -37.36 4.46
CA SER A 103 22.01 -36.26 5.02
C SER A 103 23.51 -36.54 4.96
N ASP A 104 23.92 -37.78 5.07
CA ASP A 104 25.34 -38.24 4.90
C ASP A 104 25.41 -39.74 4.66
N ILE A 105 26.57 -40.23 4.19
CA ILE A 105 26.87 -41.68 3.98
C ILE A 105 28.17 -42.01 4.67
N ILE A 106 28.17 -43.02 5.54
CA ILE A 106 29.33 -43.50 6.27
C ILE A 106 29.65 -44.92 5.83
N THR A 107 30.87 -45.16 5.35
CA THR A 107 31.31 -46.47 4.89
C THR A 107 31.94 -47.31 6.01
N LYS A 108 31.63 -48.62 6.05
CA LYS A 108 32.24 -49.58 6.94
C LYS A 108 33.58 -50.10 6.32
N PRO A 109 34.67 -50.32 7.09
CA PRO A 109 34.80 -50.11 8.53
C PRO A 109 35.03 -48.62 8.85
N PHE A 110 34.36 -48.12 9.88
CA PHE A 110 34.41 -46.70 10.27
C PHE A 110 35.24 -46.49 11.56
N LYS A 111 35.76 -45.26 11.72
CA LYS A 111 36.39 -44.80 12.95
C LYS A 111 35.35 -44.09 13.82
N VAL A 112 35.29 -44.45 15.12
CA VAL A 112 34.35 -43.84 16.11
C VAL A 112 34.35 -42.32 16.08
N SER A 113 35.56 -41.72 16.05
CA SER A 113 35.67 -40.23 16.01
C SER A 113 35.09 -39.60 14.75
N VAL A 114 35.15 -40.31 13.61
CA VAL A 114 34.59 -39.85 12.34
C VAL A 114 33.07 -39.91 12.37
N VAL A 115 32.53 -41.05 12.83
CA VAL A 115 31.07 -41.24 12.99
C VAL A 115 30.49 -40.18 13.92
N LYS A 116 31.08 -40.01 15.14
CA LYS A 116 30.61 -39.03 16.11
C LYS A 116 30.58 -37.61 15.51
N ARG A 117 31.63 -37.23 14.81
CA ARG A 117 31.72 -35.90 14.19
C ARG A 117 30.69 -35.67 13.06
N ARG A 118 30.53 -36.68 12.17
CA ARG A 118 29.58 -36.56 11.04
C ARG A 118 28.14 -36.49 11.51
N VAL A 119 27.77 -37.38 12.44
CA VAL A 119 26.43 -37.39 13.04
C VAL A 119 26.15 -36.07 13.74
N GLN A 120 27.10 -35.53 14.53
CA GLN A 120 26.94 -34.26 15.20
C GLN A 120 26.75 -33.12 14.20
N ASN A 121 27.54 -33.07 13.14
CA ASN A 121 27.39 -32.03 12.10
C ASN A 121 26.00 -32.07 11.44
N VAL A 122 25.47 -33.25 11.19
CA VAL A 122 24.14 -33.44 10.60
C VAL A 122 23.06 -32.96 11.58
N ILE A 123 23.17 -33.32 12.85
CA ILE A 123 22.25 -32.89 13.91
C ILE A 123 22.28 -31.37 14.04
N ASP A 124 23.46 -30.76 14.15
CA ASP A 124 23.63 -29.31 14.32
C ASP A 124 23.04 -28.53 13.13
N LEU A 125 23.29 -29.01 11.90
CA LEU A 125 22.75 -28.39 10.68
C LEU A 125 21.21 -28.46 10.66
N TYR A 126 20.68 -29.62 11.00
CA TYR A 126 19.22 -29.79 11.01
C TYR A 126 18.54 -28.96 12.08
N GLU A 127 19.09 -28.88 13.29
CA GLU A 127 18.59 -28.02 14.34
C GLU A 127 18.65 -26.52 13.95
N TYR A 128 19.74 -26.13 13.29
CA TYR A 128 19.90 -24.77 12.78
C TYR A 128 18.83 -24.43 11.74
N GLN A 129 18.60 -25.33 10.77
CA GLN A 129 17.56 -25.15 9.75
C GLN A 129 16.17 -25.03 10.37
N LYS A 130 15.82 -25.90 11.31
CA LYS A 130 14.53 -25.88 11.99
C LYS A 130 14.31 -24.61 12.80
N ASN A 131 15.33 -24.14 13.51
CA ASN A 131 15.28 -22.89 14.24
C ASN A 131 15.15 -21.69 13.30
N LEU A 132 15.81 -21.71 12.14
CA LEU A 132 15.69 -20.68 11.14
C LEU A 132 14.28 -20.59 10.56
N GLU A 133 13.67 -21.74 10.25
CA GLU A 133 12.29 -21.81 9.75
C GLU A 133 11.31 -21.19 10.76
N LEU A 134 11.41 -21.56 12.03
CA LEU A 134 10.58 -20.98 13.10
C LEU A 134 10.78 -19.46 13.23
N THR A 135 12.03 -19.00 13.16
CA THR A 135 12.35 -17.57 13.24
C THR A 135 11.77 -16.81 12.06
N VAL A 136 11.83 -17.38 10.85
CA VAL A 136 11.24 -16.78 9.65
C VAL A 136 9.71 -16.68 9.77
N GLU A 137 9.05 -17.73 10.27
CA GLU A 137 7.61 -17.75 10.48
C GLU A 137 7.17 -16.67 11.48
N GLU A 138 7.86 -16.57 12.65
CA GLU A 138 7.61 -15.53 13.64
C GLU A 138 7.83 -14.10 13.07
N GLN A 139 8.87 -13.92 12.24
CA GLN A 139 9.13 -12.62 11.60
C GLN A 139 8.08 -12.26 10.55
N MET A 140 7.57 -13.24 9.81
CA MET A 140 6.50 -13.02 8.83
C MET A 140 5.20 -12.58 9.51
N GLU A 141 4.79 -13.25 10.58
CA GLU A 141 3.62 -12.86 11.37
C GLU A 141 3.75 -11.43 11.94
N ALA A 142 4.93 -11.11 12.48
CA ALA A 142 5.20 -9.77 13.01
C ALA A 142 5.16 -8.70 11.91
N LEU A 143 5.69 -8.99 10.72
CA LEU A 143 5.70 -8.11 9.57
C LEU A 143 4.28 -7.86 9.03
N GLU A 144 3.48 -8.89 8.90
CA GLU A 144 2.07 -8.77 8.48
C GLU A 144 1.27 -7.87 9.42
N LYS A 145 1.47 -8.05 10.72
CA LYS A 145 0.84 -7.20 11.73
C LYS A 145 1.28 -5.73 11.60
N GLN A 146 2.59 -5.49 11.43
CA GLN A 146 3.11 -4.13 11.25
C GLN A 146 2.58 -3.48 9.97
N TYR A 147 2.48 -4.24 8.88
CA TYR A 147 1.91 -3.75 7.64
C TYR A 147 0.43 -3.35 7.79
N TYR A 148 -0.36 -4.17 8.48
CA TYR A 148 -1.74 -3.85 8.78
C TYR A 148 -1.87 -2.57 9.61
N ASP A 149 -1.11 -2.47 10.72
CA ASP A 149 -1.13 -1.29 11.60
C ASP A 149 -0.70 -0.01 10.84
N LEU A 150 0.28 -0.12 9.95
CA LEU A 150 0.73 0.99 9.11
C LEU A 150 -0.34 1.42 8.11
N SER A 151 -1.04 0.46 7.50
CA SER A 151 -2.12 0.75 6.55
C SER A 151 -3.27 1.50 7.21
N VAL A 152 -3.66 1.10 8.42
CA VAL A 152 -4.69 1.79 9.22
C VAL A 152 -4.25 3.22 9.56
N LYS A 153 -3.02 3.40 10.02
CA LYS A 153 -2.50 4.74 10.35
C LYS A 153 -2.41 5.66 9.13
N ASN A 154 -2.03 5.12 7.98
CA ASN A 154 -2.02 5.92 6.75
C ASN A 154 -3.43 6.36 6.36
N GLN A 155 -4.43 5.49 6.51
CA GLN A 155 -5.81 5.85 6.26
C GLN A 155 -6.29 6.97 7.20
N GLU A 156 -6.00 6.86 8.50
CA GLU A 156 -6.32 7.89 9.49
C GLU A 156 -5.66 9.24 9.14
N LEU A 157 -4.40 9.23 8.68
CA LEU A 157 -3.70 10.45 8.28
C LEU A 157 -4.37 11.13 7.09
N VAL A 158 -4.79 10.38 6.08
CA VAL A 158 -5.53 10.91 4.93
C VAL A 158 -6.86 11.56 5.38
N GLU A 159 -7.59 10.90 6.28
CA GLU A 159 -8.83 11.45 6.83
C GLU A 159 -8.59 12.74 7.64
N TYR A 160 -7.49 12.83 8.40
CA TYR A 160 -7.13 14.04 9.10
C TYR A 160 -6.75 15.18 8.15
N GLU A 161 -5.97 14.92 7.09
CA GLU A 161 -5.66 15.94 6.07
C GLU A 161 -6.94 16.48 5.43
N GLU A 162 -7.89 15.61 5.09
CA GLU A 162 -9.20 16.03 4.54
C GLU A 162 -9.99 16.87 5.53
N CYS A 163 -10.08 16.44 6.79
CA CYS A 163 -10.80 17.15 7.83
C CYS A 163 -10.22 18.55 8.08
N ILE A 164 -8.90 18.68 8.14
CA ILE A 164 -8.22 19.97 8.32
C ILE A 164 -8.49 20.88 7.13
N THR A 165 -8.35 20.36 5.90
CA THR A 165 -8.58 21.12 4.68
C THR A 165 -10.03 21.62 4.61
N GLU A 166 -11.00 20.77 4.93
CA GLU A 166 -12.41 21.14 4.97
C GLU A 166 -12.72 22.16 6.07
N ALA A 167 -12.13 21.98 7.26
CA ALA A 167 -12.31 22.93 8.37
C ALA A 167 -11.77 24.31 8.04
N LEU A 168 -10.57 24.42 7.45
CA LEU A 168 -9.99 25.68 7.02
C LEU A 168 -10.84 26.35 5.94
N SER A 169 -11.31 25.60 4.96
CA SER A 169 -12.17 26.11 3.90
C SER A 169 -13.53 26.61 4.45
N ASN A 170 -14.15 25.87 5.36
CA ASN A 170 -15.40 26.27 6.01
C ASN A 170 -15.23 27.53 6.89
N MET A 171 -14.10 27.70 7.57
CA MET A 171 -13.79 28.91 8.32
C MET A 171 -13.74 30.15 7.42
N LEU A 172 -13.19 30.00 6.21
CA LEU A 172 -13.16 31.09 5.21
C LEU A 172 -14.53 31.39 4.66
N GLU A 173 -15.33 30.37 4.34
CA GLU A 173 -16.71 30.54 3.91
C GLU A 173 -17.54 31.32 4.96
N PHE A 174 -17.39 30.91 6.24
CA PHE A 174 -18.05 31.60 7.34
C PHE A 174 -17.62 33.07 7.46
N ARG A 175 -16.32 33.35 7.24
CA ARG A 175 -15.79 34.72 7.28
C ARG A 175 -16.25 35.57 6.09
N SER A 176 -16.39 35.01 4.88
CA SER A 176 -16.79 35.71 3.67
C SER A 176 -18.28 35.95 3.56
N ASN A 177 -19.08 35.50 4.54
CA ASN A 177 -20.56 35.57 4.49
C ASN A 177 -21.16 34.84 3.27
N ASP A 178 -20.45 33.83 2.76
CA ASP A 178 -20.96 32.91 1.74
C ASP A 178 -22.06 32.02 2.30
N ASP A 179 -22.86 31.43 1.44
CA ASP A 179 -24.11 30.77 1.84
C ASP A 179 -23.93 29.41 2.56
N GLY A 180 -22.72 29.04 2.99
CA GLY A 180 -22.40 27.85 3.75
C GLY A 180 -22.46 26.54 2.94
N GLY A 181 -22.36 26.62 1.62
CA GLY A 181 -22.37 25.46 0.72
C GLY A 181 -21.50 25.64 -0.52
N HIS A 182 -20.85 26.78 -0.64
CA HIS A 182 -20.03 27.16 -1.79
C HIS A 182 -18.89 26.09 -2.02
N ILE A 183 -18.11 25.81 -1.01
CA ILE A 183 -16.99 24.84 -1.11
C ILE A 183 -17.47 23.46 -1.56
N LYS A 184 -18.60 22.99 -1.01
CA LYS A 184 -19.16 21.69 -1.41
C LYS A 184 -19.62 21.72 -2.87
N ARG A 185 -20.23 22.81 -3.33
CA ARG A 185 -20.64 22.95 -4.73
C ARG A 185 -19.45 23.02 -5.66
N ILE A 186 -18.41 23.82 -5.33
CA ILE A 186 -17.16 23.90 -6.12
C ILE A 186 -16.52 22.52 -6.28
N LYS A 187 -16.37 21.76 -5.20
CA LYS A 187 -15.84 20.37 -5.27
C LYS A 187 -16.65 19.49 -6.23
N ASN A 188 -17.98 19.55 -6.15
CA ASN A 188 -18.84 18.72 -7.00
C ASN A 188 -18.83 19.19 -8.47
N TYR A 189 -18.85 20.49 -8.74
CA TYR A 189 -18.72 21.01 -10.11
C TYR A 189 -17.37 20.62 -10.72
N THR A 190 -16.28 20.77 -9.96
CA THR A 190 -14.93 20.37 -10.36
C THR A 190 -14.89 18.88 -10.70
N TYR A 191 -15.46 18.01 -9.87
CA TYR A 191 -15.53 16.57 -10.13
C TYR A 191 -16.24 16.23 -11.44
N VAL A 192 -17.43 16.79 -11.65
CA VAL A 192 -18.26 16.54 -12.85
C VAL A 192 -17.54 17.01 -14.10
N LEU A 193 -16.94 18.19 -14.07
CA LEU A 193 -16.22 18.75 -15.20
C LEU A 193 -14.95 17.95 -15.53
N LEU A 194 -14.15 17.58 -14.53
CA LEU A 194 -12.94 16.76 -14.73
C LEU A 194 -13.29 15.38 -15.27
N LYS A 195 -14.38 14.78 -14.80
CA LYS A 195 -14.86 13.49 -15.31
C LYS A 195 -15.27 13.59 -16.80
N CYS A 196 -15.87 14.70 -17.21
CA CYS A 196 -16.19 14.96 -18.61
C CYS A 196 -14.90 15.15 -19.42
N ILE A 197 -13.97 15.97 -18.94
CA ILE A 197 -12.67 16.19 -19.60
C ILE A 197 -11.90 14.89 -19.77
N MET A 198 -11.83 14.06 -18.74
CA MET A 198 -11.16 12.76 -18.78
C MET A 198 -11.72 11.87 -19.91
N LYS A 199 -13.02 11.97 -20.17
CA LYS A 199 -13.71 11.17 -21.19
C LYS A 199 -13.56 11.75 -22.59
N GLU A 200 -13.83 13.06 -22.74
CA GLU A 200 -13.91 13.73 -24.04
C GLU A 200 -12.54 14.21 -24.56
N TYR A 201 -11.59 14.48 -23.65
CA TYR A 201 -10.25 15.03 -23.92
C TYR A 201 -9.16 14.27 -23.16
N PRO A 202 -8.91 12.99 -23.50
CA PRO A 202 -7.91 12.15 -22.78
C PRO A 202 -6.49 12.71 -22.84
N GLU A 203 -6.19 13.56 -23.83
CA GLU A 203 -4.89 14.22 -23.96
C GLU A 203 -4.57 15.21 -22.83
N GLU A 204 -5.57 15.66 -22.08
CA GLU A 204 -5.38 16.53 -20.89
C GLU A 204 -4.78 15.77 -19.71
N GLY A 205 -4.65 14.44 -19.81
CA GLY A 205 -3.97 13.61 -18.81
C GLY A 205 -4.69 13.50 -17.48
N ILE A 206 -6.01 13.76 -17.43
CA ILE A 206 -6.82 13.56 -16.22
C ILE A 206 -7.04 12.06 -16.00
N THR A 207 -6.69 11.58 -14.81
CA THR A 207 -6.90 10.22 -14.31
C THR A 207 -7.79 10.26 -13.07
N TYR A 208 -8.32 9.12 -12.63
CA TYR A 208 -9.08 9.09 -11.38
C TYR A 208 -8.26 9.56 -10.18
N GLU A 209 -6.97 9.23 -10.15
CA GLU A 209 -6.07 9.56 -9.05
C GLU A 209 -5.82 11.08 -8.95
N ASN A 210 -5.41 11.74 -10.04
CA ASN A 210 -5.18 13.17 -10.01
C ASN A 210 -6.48 13.98 -9.94
N MET A 211 -7.58 13.47 -10.48
CA MET A 211 -8.92 14.09 -10.35
C MET A 211 -9.34 14.23 -8.88
N GLU A 212 -9.14 13.18 -8.06
CA GLU A 212 -9.44 13.27 -6.63
C GLU A 212 -8.61 14.34 -5.93
N LEU A 213 -7.32 14.44 -6.25
CA LEU A 213 -6.45 15.48 -5.69
C LEU A 213 -6.89 16.90 -6.10
N ILE A 214 -7.24 17.09 -7.38
CA ILE A 214 -7.72 18.38 -7.90
C ILE A 214 -9.04 18.78 -7.23
N VAL A 215 -9.97 17.84 -7.07
CA VAL A 215 -11.26 18.08 -6.38
C VAL A 215 -11.03 18.49 -4.93
N LYS A 216 -10.11 17.83 -4.21
CA LYS A 216 -9.75 18.21 -2.84
C LYS A 216 -9.09 19.60 -2.82
N ALA A 217 -8.18 19.86 -3.73
CA ALA A 217 -7.45 21.13 -3.84
C ALA A 217 -8.38 22.32 -4.16
N SER A 218 -9.46 22.10 -4.92
CA SER A 218 -10.42 23.15 -5.29
C SER A 218 -11.06 23.84 -4.08
N ALA A 219 -11.16 23.14 -2.95
CA ALA A 219 -11.67 23.71 -1.69
C ALA A 219 -10.82 24.86 -1.16
N MET A 220 -9.54 24.94 -1.56
CA MET A 220 -8.58 25.91 -1.05
C MET A 220 -8.35 27.12 -1.97
N HIS A 221 -9.08 27.22 -3.10
CA HIS A 221 -8.85 28.26 -4.12
C HIS A 221 -8.81 29.67 -3.53
N ASP A 222 -9.63 29.96 -2.55
CA ASP A 222 -9.81 31.25 -1.92
C ASP A 222 -9.11 31.43 -0.57
N ILE A 223 -8.19 30.50 -0.16
CA ILE A 223 -7.55 30.52 1.17
C ILE A 223 -6.87 31.86 1.48
N GLY A 224 -6.35 32.53 0.48
CA GLY A 224 -5.68 33.83 0.64
C GLY A 224 -6.58 34.98 1.08
N LYS A 225 -7.90 34.85 0.98
CA LYS A 225 -8.84 35.81 1.54
C LYS A 225 -8.69 36.01 3.06
N ILE A 226 -8.05 35.03 3.74
CA ILE A 226 -7.73 35.13 5.18
C ILE A 226 -6.82 36.32 5.48
N ALA A 227 -5.98 36.72 4.55
CA ALA A 227 -5.05 37.84 4.69
C ALA A 227 -5.61 39.17 4.20
N ILE A 228 -6.82 39.20 3.58
CA ILE A 228 -7.48 40.41 3.16
C ILE A 228 -8.28 41.03 4.32
N SER A 229 -8.30 42.37 4.41
CA SER A 229 -9.05 43.09 5.46
C SER A 229 -10.55 42.81 5.38
N ASP A 230 -11.21 42.67 6.55
CA ASP A 230 -12.67 42.52 6.66
C ASP A 230 -13.43 43.69 6.03
N SER A 231 -12.88 44.92 6.04
CA SER A 231 -13.47 46.08 5.41
C SER A 231 -13.63 45.91 3.89
N ILE A 232 -12.85 45.04 3.26
CA ILE A 232 -12.90 44.72 1.84
C ILE A 232 -13.73 43.45 1.61
N VAL A 233 -13.40 42.36 2.33
CA VAL A 233 -14.06 41.04 2.15
C VAL A 233 -15.57 41.13 2.46
N LEU A 234 -15.94 41.88 3.54
CA LEU A 234 -17.33 41.98 4.02
C LEU A 234 -18.04 43.26 3.53
N LYS A 235 -17.46 43.99 2.59
CA LYS A 235 -18.04 45.25 2.13
C LYS A 235 -19.46 45.05 1.56
N PRO A 236 -20.48 45.73 2.10
CA PRO A 236 -21.84 45.64 1.58
C PRO A 236 -22.00 46.52 0.32
N GLY A 237 -21.48 46.02 -0.83
CA GLY A 237 -21.56 46.76 -2.10
C GLY A 237 -20.40 46.41 -3.05
N LYS A 238 -20.33 47.15 -4.14
CA LYS A 238 -19.23 47.02 -5.11
C LYS A 238 -17.91 47.52 -4.51
N LEU A 239 -16.82 46.83 -4.76
CA LEU A 239 -15.48 47.30 -4.46
C LEU A 239 -15.11 48.48 -5.36
N THR A 240 -14.35 49.45 -4.84
CA THR A 240 -13.67 50.46 -5.67
C THR A 240 -12.54 49.78 -6.47
N GLU A 241 -11.97 50.51 -7.43
CA GLU A 241 -10.83 49.97 -8.21
C GLU A 241 -9.66 49.62 -7.29
N ASP A 242 -9.29 50.48 -6.33
CA ASP A 242 -8.22 50.22 -5.37
C ASP A 242 -8.51 49.01 -4.47
N GLU A 243 -9.72 48.88 -3.97
CA GLU A 243 -10.16 47.76 -3.16
C GLU A 243 -10.16 46.44 -3.98
N PHE A 244 -10.49 46.52 -5.27
CA PHE A 244 -10.46 45.36 -6.15
C PHE A 244 -9.04 44.93 -6.44
N GLU A 245 -8.10 45.88 -6.62
CA GLU A 245 -6.66 45.55 -6.74
C GLU A 245 -6.14 44.82 -5.47
N ILE A 246 -6.54 45.28 -4.28
CA ILE A 246 -6.23 44.59 -3.04
C ILE A 246 -6.88 43.19 -3.01
N MET A 247 -8.14 43.06 -3.42
CA MET A 247 -8.84 41.77 -3.45
C MET A 247 -8.14 40.78 -4.38
N LYS A 248 -7.62 41.20 -5.52
CA LYS A 248 -6.87 40.32 -6.44
C LYS A 248 -5.66 39.67 -5.78
N THR A 249 -5.05 40.35 -4.79
CA THR A 249 -3.85 39.77 -4.11
C THR A 249 -4.14 38.52 -3.32
N HIS A 250 -5.43 38.14 -3.08
CA HIS A 250 -5.71 36.87 -2.38
C HIS A 250 -5.13 35.65 -3.11
N THR A 251 -4.98 35.70 -4.42
CA THR A 251 -4.35 34.60 -5.20
C THR A 251 -2.91 34.40 -4.82
N ILE A 252 -2.12 35.47 -4.63
CA ILE A 252 -0.73 35.45 -4.21
C ILE A 252 -0.63 35.13 -2.72
N LEU A 253 -1.41 35.83 -1.88
CA LEU A 253 -1.44 35.62 -0.44
C LEU A 253 -1.90 34.18 -0.07
N GLY A 254 -2.71 33.54 -0.93
CA GLY A 254 -3.07 32.16 -0.81
C GLY A 254 -1.85 31.25 -0.94
N CYS A 255 -1.03 31.47 -1.95
CA CYS A 255 0.22 30.74 -2.14
C CYS A 255 1.16 30.90 -0.93
N ASP A 256 1.37 32.14 -0.45
CA ASP A 256 2.19 32.43 0.72
C ASP A 256 1.66 31.70 1.98
N THR A 257 0.33 31.65 2.13
CA THR A 257 -0.32 30.95 3.24
C THR A 257 -0.08 29.45 3.17
N ILE A 258 -0.17 28.84 1.98
CA ILE A 258 0.00 27.39 1.76
C ILE A 258 1.46 26.98 1.98
N GLU A 259 2.44 27.82 1.64
CA GLU A 259 3.85 27.55 1.92
C GLU A 259 4.11 27.29 3.42
N GLY A 260 3.33 27.92 4.32
CA GLY A 260 3.37 27.67 5.75
C GLY A 260 2.77 26.32 6.20
N PHE A 261 2.09 25.58 5.33
CA PHE A 261 1.38 24.34 5.68
C PHE A 261 2.29 23.10 5.67
N SER A 262 3.03 22.90 6.73
CA SER A 262 3.95 21.75 6.87
C SER A 262 3.23 20.39 6.96
N PHE A 263 1.91 20.37 7.15
CA PHE A 263 1.12 19.14 7.25
C PHE A 263 0.79 18.51 5.88
N ILE A 264 0.81 19.29 4.78
CA ILE A 264 0.62 18.75 3.44
C ILE A 264 1.88 18.02 3.00
N LYS A 265 1.86 16.69 3.08
CA LYS A 265 3.01 15.83 2.73
C LYS A 265 3.00 15.38 1.28
N ASN A 266 1.82 15.27 0.68
CA ASN A 266 1.68 14.93 -0.73
C ASN A 266 2.08 16.12 -1.60
N LYS A 267 3.24 16.01 -2.28
CA LYS A 267 3.77 17.09 -3.13
C LYS A 267 2.87 17.39 -4.33
N GLU A 268 2.22 16.42 -4.89
CA GLU A 268 1.31 16.60 -6.02
C GLU A 268 0.05 17.35 -5.59
N PHE A 269 -0.52 16.97 -4.45
CA PHE A 269 -1.64 17.70 -3.85
C PHE A 269 -1.27 19.15 -3.53
N TYR A 270 -0.09 19.40 -2.96
CA TYR A 270 0.43 20.73 -2.72
C TYR A 270 0.51 21.54 -4.03
N ASN A 271 1.04 20.97 -5.10
CA ASN A 271 1.14 21.64 -6.39
C ASN A 271 -0.22 22.03 -6.95
N TYR A 272 -1.24 21.17 -6.84
CA TYR A 272 -2.60 21.50 -7.26
C TYR A 272 -3.21 22.63 -6.43
N ILE A 273 -3.03 22.62 -5.10
CA ILE A 273 -3.52 23.70 -4.25
C ILE A 273 -2.87 25.02 -4.65
N TYR A 274 -1.53 25.04 -4.79
CA TYR A 274 -0.77 26.23 -5.16
C TYR A 274 -1.21 26.79 -6.51
N ASP A 275 -1.30 25.95 -7.51
CA ASP A 275 -1.70 26.31 -8.86
C ASP A 275 -3.13 26.84 -8.93
N ILE A 276 -4.07 26.16 -8.31
CA ILE A 276 -5.48 26.57 -8.25
C ILE A 276 -5.62 27.91 -7.49
N CYS A 277 -4.99 28.05 -6.33
CA CYS A 277 -5.00 29.32 -5.59
C CYS A 277 -4.50 30.48 -6.43
N ARG A 278 -3.40 30.28 -7.16
CA ARG A 278 -2.77 31.33 -7.93
C ARG A 278 -3.55 31.69 -9.18
N HIS A 279 -4.07 30.66 -9.91
CA HIS A 279 -4.49 30.83 -11.30
C HIS A 279 -5.99 30.67 -11.56
N HIS A 280 -6.85 30.41 -10.56
CA HIS A 280 -8.29 30.25 -10.79
C HIS A 280 -9.00 31.53 -11.32
N HIS A 281 -8.34 32.68 -11.25
CA HIS A 281 -8.81 33.92 -11.85
C HIS A 281 -8.15 34.28 -13.17
N GLU A 282 -7.26 33.41 -13.70
CA GLU A 282 -6.73 33.59 -15.03
C GLU A 282 -7.78 33.34 -16.11
N ARG A 283 -7.59 33.93 -17.28
CA ARG A 283 -8.44 33.79 -18.47
C ARG A 283 -7.56 33.49 -19.66
N ILE A 284 -8.02 32.62 -20.56
CA ILE A 284 -7.20 32.14 -21.68
C ILE A 284 -6.75 33.25 -22.66
N ASP A 285 -7.41 34.39 -22.64
CA ASP A 285 -7.05 35.59 -23.43
C ASP A 285 -5.96 36.44 -22.76
N GLY A 286 -5.57 36.13 -21.51
CA GLY A 286 -4.61 36.88 -20.71
C GLY A 286 -5.21 38.09 -20.01
N SER A 287 -6.55 38.26 -19.97
CA SER A 287 -7.23 39.30 -19.22
C SER A 287 -7.37 39.00 -17.74
N GLY A 288 -6.96 37.80 -17.30
CA GLY A 288 -7.01 37.35 -15.92
C GLY A 288 -5.89 37.91 -15.03
N TYR A 289 -5.80 37.39 -13.82
CA TYR A 289 -4.78 37.76 -12.84
C TYR A 289 -4.39 36.55 -11.99
N PRO A 290 -3.23 36.53 -11.33
CA PRO A 290 -2.27 37.63 -11.14
C PRO A 290 -1.19 37.72 -12.24
N ASP A 291 -0.96 36.66 -13.02
CA ASP A 291 0.19 36.52 -13.93
C ASP A 291 -0.14 36.87 -15.39
N GLY A 292 -1.43 36.95 -15.75
CA GLY A 292 -1.90 37.24 -17.11
C GLY A 292 -1.57 36.09 -18.09
N LEU A 293 -1.67 34.84 -17.64
CA LEU A 293 -1.42 33.65 -18.41
C LEU A 293 -2.37 33.48 -19.57
N LYS A 294 -1.94 32.81 -20.66
CA LYS A 294 -2.73 32.64 -21.88
C LYS A 294 -2.80 31.18 -22.33
N GLY A 295 -3.99 30.79 -22.80
CA GLY A 295 -4.19 29.48 -23.40
C GLY A 295 -3.74 28.34 -22.49
N ASP A 296 -2.85 27.49 -23.01
CA ASP A 296 -2.34 26.28 -22.32
C ASP A 296 -1.31 26.59 -21.21
N GLU A 297 -0.94 27.85 -20.98
CA GLU A 297 -0.14 28.24 -19.81
C GLU A 297 -0.96 28.09 -18.51
N ILE A 298 -2.31 28.11 -18.61
CA ILE A 298 -3.21 27.90 -17.48
C ILE A 298 -3.51 26.39 -17.40
N SER A 299 -3.20 25.77 -16.27
CA SER A 299 -3.49 24.35 -16.08
C SER A 299 -4.98 24.04 -16.21
N ILE A 300 -5.32 22.83 -16.66
CA ILE A 300 -6.72 22.40 -16.74
C ILE A 300 -7.40 22.41 -15.35
N ALA A 301 -6.65 22.14 -14.29
CA ALA A 301 -7.13 22.19 -12.91
C ALA A 301 -7.60 23.62 -12.53
N ALA A 302 -6.78 24.61 -12.77
CA ALA A 302 -7.12 26.01 -12.53
C ALA A 302 -8.29 26.50 -13.40
N GLN A 303 -8.31 26.11 -14.70
CA GLN A 303 -9.41 26.45 -15.60
C GLN A 303 -10.76 25.88 -15.14
N VAL A 304 -10.78 24.62 -14.68
CA VAL A 304 -12.02 23.96 -14.20
C VAL A 304 -12.54 24.61 -12.94
N VAL A 305 -11.66 24.91 -11.98
CA VAL A 305 -12.07 25.60 -10.74
C VAL A 305 -12.55 27.03 -11.06
N SER A 306 -11.90 27.71 -12.02
CA SER A 306 -12.30 29.05 -12.49
C SER A 306 -13.75 29.10 -13.00
N ILE A 307 -14.13 28.16 -13.90
CA ILE A 307 -15.50 28.14 -14.43
C ILE A 307 -16.51 27.71 -13.36
N ALA A 308 -16.12 26.79 -12.47
CA ALA A 308 -16.96 26.37 -11.33
C ALA A 308 -17.26 27.52 -10.38
N ASP A 309 -16.25 28.34 -10.02
CA ASP A 309 -16.43 29.52 -9.16
C ASP A 309 -17.27 30.60 -9.83
N VAL A 310 -17.01 30.89 -11.11
CA VAL A 310 -17.82 31.86 -11.89
C VAL A 310 -19.29 31.42 -11.94
N TYR A 311 -19.55 30.15 -12.22
CA TYR A 311 -20.91 29.63 -12.25
C TYR A 311 -21.58 29.77 -10.87
N ASP A 312 -20.93 29.35 -9.81
CA ASP A 312 -21.45 29.43 -8.45
C ASP A 312 -21.75 30.88 -8.05
N ALA A 313 -20.84 31.80 -8.39
CA ALA A 313 -21.03 33.24 -8.15
C ALA A 313 -22.21 33.85 -8.91
N LEU A 314 -22.61 33.28 -10.06
CA LEU A 314 -23.76 33.73 -10.82
C LEU A 314 -25.08 33.23 -10.23
N VAL A 315 -25.14 31.94 -9.85
CA VAL A 315 -26.39 31.30 -9.38
C VAL A 315 -26.64 31.47 -7.89
N SER A 316 -25.61 31.83 -7.10
CA SER A 316 -25.76 32.10 -5.66
C SER A 316 -26.18 33.52 -5.35
N LYS A 317 -27.02 33.66 -4.33
CA LYS A 317 -27.45 34.98 -3.85
C LYS A 317 -26.31 35.63 -3.05
N ARG A 318 -25.89 36.83 -3.45
CA ARG A 318 -24.92 37.65 -2.70
C ARG A 318 -25.57 38.93 -2.16
N CYS A 319 -24.98 39.55 -1.15
CA CYS A 319 -25.55 40.73 -0.47
C CYS A 319 -25.90 41.89 -1.43
N TYR A 320 -25.24 42.00 -2.56
CA TYR A 320 -25.34 43.08 -3.54
C TYR A 320 -25.90 42.65 -4.91
N LYS A 321 -26.27 41.35 -5.10
CA LYS A 321 -26.71 40.83 -6.40
C LYS A 321 -27.73 39.70 -6.22
N SER A 322 -28.85 39.80 -6.97
CA SER A 322 -29.80 38.71 -7.10
C SER A 322 -29.15 37.53 -7.88
N ALA A 323 -29.49 36.30 -7.51
CA ALA A 323 -29.07 35.11 -8.24
C ALA A 323 -29.67 35.11 -9.66
N TYR A 324 -28.87 34.74 -10.65
CA TYR A 324 -29.35 34.43 -11.99
C TYR A 324 -30.00 33.06 -12.04
N ALA A 325 -30.92 32.86 -12.97
CA ALA A 325 -31.41 31.52 -13.28
C ALA A 325 -30.27 30.68 -13.92
N HIS A 326 -30.30 29.36 -13.74
CA HIS A 326 -29.29 28.44 -14.30
C HIS A 326 -29.04 28.71 -15.80
N ASP A 327 -30.11 28.76 -16.60
CA ASP A 327 -30.04 28.92 -18.06
C ASP A 327 -29.42 30.27 -18.47
N ASP A 328 -29.65 31.33 -17.69
CA ASP A 328 -29.02 32.63 -17.89
C ASP A 328 -27.53 32.60 -17.54
N ALA A 329 -27.16 31.98 -16.43
CA ALA A 329 -25.76 31.83 -16.01
C ALA A 329 -24.96 31.03 -17.05
N VAL A 330 -25.50 29.91 -17.52
CA VAL A 330 -24.88 29.11 -18.61
C VAL A 330 -24.69 29.94 -19.87
N ARG A 331 -25.71 30.68 -20.33
CA ARG A 331 -25.61 31.54 -21.49
C ARG A 331 -24.51 32.60 -21.31
N MET A 332 -24.44 33.27 -20.17
CA MET A 332 -23.43 34.29 -19.89
C MET A 332 -22.00 33.74 -19.93
N ILE A 333 -21.80 32.53 -19.42
CA ILE A 333 -20.51 31.87 -19.47
C ILE A 333 -20.14 31.51 -20.91
N LEU A 334 -21.06 30.89 -21.66
CA LEU A 334 -20.84 30.49 -23.04
C LEU A 334 -20.63 31.69 -23.98
N SER A 335 -21.24 32.82 -23.70
CA SER A 335 -21.07 34.07 -24.50
C SER A 335 -19.79 34.86 -24.16
N GLY A 336 -19.03 34.44 -23.12
CA GLY A 336 -17.82 35.12 -22.68
C GLY A 336 -18.04 36.38 -21.84
N GLU A 337 -19.31 36.70 -21.41
CA GLU A 337 -19.61 37.83 -20.57
C GLU A 337 -18.92 37.79 -19.19
N CYS A 338 -18.51 36.62 -18.76
CA CYS A 338 -17.86 36.36 -17.45
C CYS A 338 -16.37 36.03 -17.56
N GLY A 339 -15.75 36.32 -18.69
CA GLY A 339 -14.37 35.97 -19.04
C GLY A 339 -14.30 34.87 -20.09
N VAL A 340 -13.15 34.75 -20.72
CA VAL A 340 -12.92 33.80 -21.84
C VAL A 340 -12.37 32.50 -21.29
N PHE A 341 -13.06 31.41 -21.58
CA PHE A 341 -12.66 30.04 -21.23
C PHE A 341 -12.28 29.23 -22.48
N SER A 342 -11.53 28.13 -22.32
CA SER A 342 -11.16 27.27 -23.45
C SER A 342 -12.39 26.58 -24.07
N GLU A 343 -12.36 26.35 -25.37
CA GLU A 343 -13.45 25.68 -26.11
C GLU A 343 -13.73 24.28 -25.52
N LYS A 344 -12.68 23.55 -25.15
CA LYS A 344 -12.78 22.22 -24.51
C LYS A 344 -13.57 22.30 -23.20
N LEU A 345 -13.26 23.29 -22.37
CA LEU A 345 -13.93 23.47 -21.09
C LEU A 345 -15.38 23.93 -21.26
N LEU A 346 -15.65 24.86 -22.18
CA LEU A 346 -17.01 25.30 -22.49
C LEU A 346 -17.85 24.13 -23.01
N HIS A 347 -17.32 23.29 -23.89
CA HIS A 347 -18.00 22.10 -24.36
C HIS A 347 -18.35 21.13 -23.22
N CYS A 348 -17.39 20.84 -22.31
CA CYS A 348 -17.67 19.99 -21.13
C CYS A 348 -18.69 20.65 -20.19
N PHE A 349 -18.62 21.96 -20.02
CA PHE A 349 -19.57 22.71 -19.17
C PHE A 349 -21.00 22.63 -19.72
N GLU A 350 -21.17 22.72 -21.04
CA GLU A 350 -22.46 22.56 -21.70
C GLU A 350 -23.00 21.12 -21.56
N LEU A 351 -22.17 20.11 -21.81
CA LEU A 351 -22.55 18.70 -21.66
C LEU A 351 -22.98 18.36 -20.22
N CYS A 352 -22.33 18.94 -19.23
CA CYS A 352 -22.60 18.72 -17.81
C CYS A 352 -23.67 19.66 -17.21
N GLY A 353 -24.26 20.54 -18.00
CA GLY A 353 -25.14 21.59 -17.51
C GLY A 353 -26.31 21.14 -16.63
N ASN A 354 -26.94 20.00 -16.96
CA ASN A 354 -28.02 19.44 -16.14
C ASN A 354 -27.49 18.90 -14.78
N GLU A 355 -26.37 18.20 -14.77
CA GLU A 355 -25.76 17.66 -13.56
C GLU A 355 -25.30 18.79 -12.62
N ILE A 356 -24.68 19.82 -13.17
CA ILE A 356 -24.29 21.06 -12.44
C ILE A 356 -25.51 21.74 -11.81
N LYS A 357 -26.65 21.84 -12.56
CA LYS A 357 -27.89 22.35 -12.05
C LYS A 357 -28.44 21.56 -10.87
N GLU A 358 -28.44 20.23 -10.96
CA GLU A 358 -28.90 19.35 -9.90
C GLU A 358 -28.05 19.49 -8.63
N ILE A 359 -26.71 19.59 -8.77
CA ILE A 359 -25.79 19.86 -7.66
C ILE A 359 -26.20 21.19 -6.98
N PHE A 360 -26.35 22.26 -7.73
CA PHE A 360 -26.77 23.56 -7.16
C PHE A 360 -28.07 23.45 -6.37
N MET A 361 -29.08 22.76 -6.95
CA MET A 361 -30.40 22.59 -6.31
C MET A 361 -30.32 21.73 -5.03
N ALA A 362 -29.48 20.71 -5.00
CA ALA A 362 -29.31 19.82 -3.86
C ALA A 362 -28.72 20.58 -2.66
N PHE A 363 -27.66 21.37 -2.88
CA PHE A 363 -26.98 22.13 -1.82
C PHE A 363 -27.63 23.45 -1.43
N SER A 364 -28.47 24.04 -2.29
CA SER A 364 -29.21 25.27 -1.98
C SER A 364 -30.45 25.04 -1.10
N LYS A 365 -30.91 23.78 -0.96
CA LYS A 365 -32.07 23.40 -0.14
C LYS A 365 -31.74 23.03 1.30
N LEU A 366 -30.47 23.02 1.67
CA LEU A 366 -30.01 22.66 3.01
C LEU A 366 -30.01 23.82 4.02
N LYS A 367 -30.82 24.87 3.75
CA LYS A 367 -31.06 25.98 4.67
C LYS A 367 -32.27 25.76 5.56
#